data_4b31e3ff3cfb6b0abb8d11eb0307b317
#
_entry.id   4b31e3ff3cfb6b0abb8d11eb0307b317
#
_cell.length_a   1.000
_cell.length_b   1.000
_cell.length_c   1.000
_cell.angle_alpha   90.00
_cell.angle_beta   90.00
_cell.angle_gamma   90.00
#
_symmetry.space_group_name_H-M   'P 1'
#
loop_
_entity.id
_entity.type
_entity.pdbx_description
1 polymer ?
#
loop_
_entity_poly.entity_id
_entity_poly.type
_entity_poly.pdbx_seq_one_letter_code
_entity_poly.pdbx_strand_id
1 'polypeptide(L)'
;MMKHNHLAGKRFLSLLLASALAFACTLPAAAVDPLGSGVMPTYDEAYYAMLDYYGNLTEGSVVKSYTLNGANSISDYGKYDSVNNLTDSTLHSTTGSKTTFDFGSTPPEHFYFEGKTTQPFETLPWTISMSYKLNGVPSNAEDLAGKTGVVEIDLNFVPNESASSYARNNYTLEAMAVFNQDDILSLKAEGAQVQLVGNLRIVLFLCLPGEEQHFTIEVGTNDFSFGGMTLLMVPATLS
;
A
#
# COMPACT_ATOMS: atom_id res chain seq x y z
N MET A 1 -14.52 -14.70 -21.86
CA MET A 1 -14.60 -15.71 -20.80
C MET A 1 -13.54 -15.36 -19.74
N MET A 2 -13.75 -14.21 -19.06
CA MET A 2 -12.77 -13.54 -18.17
C MET A 2 -13.22 -13.63 -16.71
N LYS A 3 -13.18 -14.82 -16.08
CA LYS A 3 -13.60 -14.98 -14.67
C LYS A 3 -12.57 -15.59 -13.72
N HIS A 4 -11.34 -15.88 -14.14
CA HIS A 4 -10.39 -16.59 -13.27
C HIS A 4 -9.28 -15.76 -12.59
N ASN A 5 -9.02 -14.53 -13.04
CA ASN A 5 -7.87 -13.76 -12.52
C ASN A 5 -8.15 -12.97 -11.23
N HIS A 6 -9.42 -12.69 -10.91
CA HIS A 6 -9.77 -11.93 -9.70
C HIS A 6 -9.48 -12.67 -8.38
N LEU A 7 -9.54 -14.02 -8.38
CA LEU A 7 -9.27 -14.78 -7.15
C LEU A 7 -7.75 -14.95 -6.87
N ALA A 8 -6.94 -15.02 -7.92
CA ALA A 8 -5.49 -15.11 -7.77
C ALA A 8 -4.90 -13.81 -7.21
N GLY A 9 -5.36 -12.67 -7.71
CA GLY A 9 -4.94 -11.36 -7.20
C GLY A 9 -5.26 -11.15 -5.73
N LYS A 10 -6.48 -11.55 -5.29
CA LYS A 10 -6.89 -11.41 -3.89
C LYS A 10 -6.10 -12.31 -2.93
N ARG A 11 -5.73 -13.53 -3.35
CA ARG A 11 -4.90 -14.44 -2.54
C ARG A 11 -3.44 -14.01 -2.50
N PHE A 12 -2.96 -13.37 -3.57
CA PHE A 12 -1.60 -12.86 -3.63
C PHE A 12 -1.45 -11.58 -2.79
N LEU A 13 -2.46 -10.72 -2.78
CA LEU A 13 -2.49 -9.54 -1.93
C LEU A 13 -2.48 -9.92 -0.44
N SER A 14 -3.22 -10.97 -0.04
CA SER A 14 -3.19 -11.45 1.35
C SER A 14 -1.84 -12.03 1.75
N LEU A 15 -1.10 -12.66 0.84
CA LEU A 15 0.27 -13.16 1.09
C LEU A 15 1.30 -12.02 1.14
N LEU A 16 1.15 -10.99 0.31
CA LEU A 16 2.01 -9.80 0.32
C LEU A 16 1.74 -8.93 1.55
N LEU A 17 0.48 -8.81 1.94
CA LEU A 17 0.10 -8.14 3.20
C LEU A 17 0.74 -8.87 4.41
N ALA A 18 0.73 -10.20 4.41
CA ALA A 18 1.37 -10.99 5.46
C ALA A 18 2.91 -10.85 5.45
N SER A 19 3.53 -10.72 4.27
CA SER A 19 4.98 -10.54 4.16
C SER A 19 5.42 -9.10 4.51
N ALA A 20 4.62 -8.10 4.16
CA ALA A 20 4.88 -6.71 4.54
C ALA A 20 4.70 -6.50 6.06
N LEU A 21 3.70 -7.13 6.67
CA LEU A 21 3.54 -7.17 8.12
C LEU A 21 4.72 -7.87 8.82
N ALA A 22 5.28 -8.93 8.23
CA ALA A 22 6.45 -9.61 8.77
C ALA A 22 7.71 -8.74 8.68
N PHE A 23 7.82 -7.87 7.69
CA PHE A 23 8.94 -6.93 7.56
C PHE A 23 8.80 -5.74 8.55
N ALA A 24 7.59 -5.26 8.78
CA ALA A 24 7.33 -4.22 9.78
C ALA A 24 7.59 -4.70 11.23
N CYS A 25 7.45 -6.01 11.49
CA CYS A 25 7.70 -6.59 12.82
C CYS A 25 9.19 -6.80 13.15
N THR A 26 10.12 -6.59 12.21
CA THR A 26 11.56 -6.76 12.45
C THR A 26 12.31 -5.47 12.76
N LEU A 27 11.61 -4.34 12.89
CA LEU A 27 12.22 -3.13 13.41
C LEU A 27 12.59 -3.38 14.89
N PRO A 28 13.86 -3.14 15.32
CA PRO A 28 14.21 -3.29 16.70
C PRO A 28 13.37 -2.29 17.50
N ALA A 29 12.47 -2.79 18.33
CA ALA A 29 11.84 -1.98 19.34
C ALA A 29 12.98 -1.40 20.18
N ALA A 30 13.21 -0.11 20.07
CA ALA A 30 14.04 0.59 21.05
C ALA A 30 13.42 0.28 22.40
N ALA A 31 14.16 -0.42 23.26
CA ALA A 31 13.73 -0.72 24.61
C ALA A 31 13.53 0.62 25.32
N VAL A 32 12.28 1.06 25.37
CA VAL A 32 11.89 2.16 26.25
C VAL A 32 11.70 1.52 27.62
N ASP A 33 12.46 1.99 28.60
CA ASP A 33 12.28 1.63 30.00
C ASP A 33 10.80 1.74 30.39
N PRO A 34 10.26 0.84 31.23
CA PRO A 34 8.89 0.91 31.68
C PRO A 34 8.67 2.15 32.55
N LEU A 35 8.35 3.25 31.90
CA LEU A 35 7.88 4.45 32.58
C LEU A 35 6.47 4.16 33.12
N GLY A 36 6.32 4.37 34.42
CA GLY A 36 5.09 4.08 35.16
C GLY A 36 3.83 4.72 34.59
N SER A 37 2.70 4.20 35.04
CA SER A 37 1.31 4.58 34.77
C SER A 37 1.11 6.05 34.42
N GLY A 38 0.82 6.35 33.17
CA GLY A 38 0.52 7.70 32.68
C GLY A 38 1.02 8.03 31.27
N VAL A 39 1.74 7.14 30.61
CA VAL A 39 2.19 7.35 29.22
C VAL A 39 1.01 7.07 28.29
N MET A 40 0.68 8.04 27.43
CA MET A 40 -0.41 7.87 26.46
C MET A 40 -0.04 6.82 25.40
N PRO A 41 -1.02 6.10 24.86
CA PRO A 41 -0.79 5.23 23.71
C PRO A 41 -0.14 6.01 22.56
N THR A 42 0.82 5.39 21.92
CA THR A 42 1.45 5.88 20.68
C THR A 42 1.09 4.96 19.54
N TYR A 43 1.11 5.46 18.31
CA TYR A 43 0.84 4.62 17.15
C TYR A 43 1.61 5.09 15.93
N ASP A 44 1.84 4.13 15.03
CA ASP A 44 2.29 4.34 13.66
C ASP A 44 1.20 3.92 12.67
N GLU A 45 1.24 4.46 11.47
CA GLU A 45 0.29 4.15 10.40
C GLU A 45 1.03 3.65 9.17
N ALA A 46 0.49 2.62 8.52
CA ALA A 46 0.89 2.19 7.18
C ALA A 46 -0.32 2.26 6.26
N TYR A 47 -0.15 2.81 5.06
CA TYR A 47 -1.20 2.93 4.06
C TYR A 47 -0.98 1.93 2.94
N TYR A 48 -2.06 1.23 2.57
CA TYR A 48 -2.10 0.31 1.44
C TYR A 48 -3.12 0.83 0.45
N ALA A 49 -2.77 0.82 -0.84
CA ALA A 49 -3.68 1.22 -1.89
C ALA A 49 -3.53 0.32 -3.11
N MET A 50 -4.63 0.05 -3.77
CA MET A 50 -4.64 -0.59 -5.09
C MET A 50 -5.18 0.41 -6.10
N LEU A 51 -4.42 0.57 -7.17
CA LEU A 51 -4.81 1.37 -8.33
C LEU A 51 -5.19 0.42 -9.48
N ASP A 52 -6.22 0.78 -10.21
CA ASP A 52 -6.50 0.17 -11.52
C ASP A 52 -5.48 0.63 -12.58
N TYR A 53 -5.61 0.15 -13.79
CA TYR A 53 -4.75 0.51 -14.90
C TYR A 53 -4.96 1.96 -15.41
N TYR A 54 -5.95 2.70 -14.91
CA TYR A 54 -6.08 4.15 -15.12
C TYR A 54 -5.36 4.97 -14.06
N GLY A 55 -4.93 4.36 -12.96
CA GLY A 55 -4.39 5.04 -11.79
C GLY A 55 -5.44 5.44 -10.76
N ASN A 56 -6.68 4.99 -10.92
CA ASN A 56 -7.73 5.26 -9.95
C ASN A 56 -7.63 4.32 -8.76
N LEU A 57 -7.86 4.85 -7.56
CA LEU A 57 -7.92 4.05 -6.34
C LEU A 57 -9.14 3.11 -6.38
N THR A 58 -8.89 1.80 -6.28
CA THR A 58 -9.93 0.77 -6.26
C THR A 58 -10.14 0.16 -4.88
N GLU A 59 -9.08 0.12 -4.08
CA GLU A 59 -9.12 -0.38 -2.70
C GLU A 59 -8.04 0.34 -1.90
N GLY A 60 -8.35 0.66 -0.65
CA GLY A 60 -7.40 1.27 0.25
C GLY A 60 -7.63 0.83 1.68
N SER A 61 -6.54 0.77 2.46
CA SER A 61 -6.62 0.54 3.90
C SER A 61 -5.50 1.28 4.63
N VAL A 62 -5.76 1.60 5.89
CA VAL A 62 -4.76 2.04 6.83
C VAL A 62 -4.63 0.98 7.92
N VAL A 63 -3.39 0.56 8.18
CA VAL A 63 -3.08 -0.32 9.32
C VAL A 63 -2.43 0.54 10.39
N LYS A 64 -3.02 0.55 11.59
CA LYS A 64 -2.49 1.26 12.74
C LYS A 64 -1.90 0.27 13.74
N SER A 65 -0.67 0.57 14.15
CA SER A 65 0.10 -0.18 15.12
C SER A 65 0.21 0.64 16.40
N TYR A 66 -0.52 0.26 17.44
CA TYR A 66 -0.50 0.94 18.73
C TYR A 66 0.44 0.24 19.72
N THR A 67 1.20 1.04 20.46
CA THR A 67 1.80 0.65 21.74
C THR A 67 0.91 1.23 22.84
N LEU A 68 0.22 0.35 23.58
CA LEU A 68 -0.86 0.77 24.48
C LEU A 68 -0.37 1.40 25.78
N ASN A 69 0.86 1.12 26.21
CA ASN A 69 1.45 1.65 27.45
C ASN A 69 0.54 1.44 28.69
N GLY A 70 -0.19 0.31 28.70
CA GLY A 70 -1.13 -0.02 29.79
C GLY A 70 -2.51 0.66 29.67
N ALA A 71 -2.81 1.35 28.59
CA ALA A 71 -4.14 1.94 28.38
C ALA A 71 -5.18 0.83 28.14
N ASN A 72 -6.30 0.91 28.88
CA ASN A 72 -7.39 -0.06 28.78
C ASN A 72 -8.31 0.17 27.57
N SER A 73 -8.18 1.30 26.90
CA SER A 73 -8.94 1.63 25.69
C SER A 73 -8.19 2.59 24.80
N ILE A 74 -8.49 2.55 23.50
CA ILE A 74 -8.08 3.55 22.53
C ILE A 74 -9.27 4.07 21.74
N SER A 75 -9.13 5.28 21.23
CA SER A 75 -10.09 5.88 20.29
C SER A 75 -9.33 6.35 19.07
N ASP A 76 -9.74 5.87 17.93
CA ASP A 76 -9.22 6.28 16.63
C ASP A 76 -10.26 7.13 15.88
N TYR A 77 -9.77 8.03 15.02
CA TYR A 77 -10.63 8.90 14.22
C TYR A 77 -10.28 8.74 12.75
N GLY A 78 -11.15 8.05 12.02
CA GLY A 78 -11.02 7.79 10.59
C GLY A 78 -12.37 7.47 9.97
N LYS A 79 -12.54 7.76 8.70
CA LYS A 79 -13.73 7.35 7.93
C LYS A 79 -13.42 5.99 7.28
N TYR A 80 -13.86 4.92 7.92
CA TYR A 80 -13.68 3.56 7.45
C TYR A 80 -15.01 2.95 7.01
N ASP A 81 -15.00 2.20 5.91
CA ASP A 81 -16.13 1.37 5.47
C ASP A 81 -16.22 0.10 6.32
N SER A 82 -15.08 -0.39 6.79
CA SER A 82 -14.99 -1.48 7.76
C SER A 82 -13.72 -1.36 8.59
N VAL A 83 -13.77 -1.95 9.79
CA VAL A 83 -12.64 -2.02 10.72
C VAL A 83 -12.41 -3.48 11.09
N ASN A 84 -11.17 -3.94 10.94
CA ASN A 84 -10.75 -5.30 11.28
C ASN A 84 -9.71 -5.26 12.40
N ASN A 85 -10.00 -5.90 13.52
CA ASN A 85 -9.02 -6.15 14.56
C ASN A 85 -8.03 -7.23 14.06
N LEU A 86 -6.74 -6.92 14.05
CA LEU A 86 -5.68 -7.82 13.58
C LEU A 86 -4.93 -8.51 14.73
N THR A 87 -5.25 -8.19 15.98
CA THR A 87 -4.51 -8.67 17.15
C THR A 87 -5.24 -9.79 17.87
N ASP A 88 -6.52 -9.58 18.19
CA ASP A 88 -7.31 -10.47 19.04
C ASP A 88 -8.79 -10.42 18.68
N SER A 89 -9.64 -10.91 19.58
CA SER A 89 -11.10 -10.88 19.42
C SER A 89 -11.80 -9.71 20.09
N THR A 90 -11.06 -8.70 20.56
CA THR A 90 -11.64 -7.50 21.17
C THR A 90 -12.58 -6.81 20.19
N LEU A 91 -13.81 -6.60 20.61
CA LEU A 91 -14.82 -5.92 19.80
C LEU A 91 -14.54 -4.41 19.78
N HIS A 92 -14.90 -3.78 18.69
CA HIS A 92 -14.87 -2.33 18.58
C HIS A 92 -16.29 -1.76 18.47
N SER A 93 -16.41 -0.49 18.77
CA SER A 93 -17.62 0.30 18.51
C SER A 93 -17.25 1.49 17.62
N THR A 94 -18.06 1.71 16.57
CA THR A 94 -17.87 2.85 15.68
C THR A 94 -19.08 3.78 15.75
N THR A 95 -18.82 5.07 15.95
CA THR A 95 -19.83 6.12 15.96
C THR A 95 -19.33 7.30 15.12
N GLY A 96 -19.90 7.49 13.93
CA GLY A 96 -19.39 8.45 12.95
C GLY A 96 -17.99 8.09 12.51
N SER A 97 -17.04 8.99 12.70
CA SER A 97 -15.62 8.76 12.38
C SER A 97 -14.80 8.23 13.56
N LYS A 98 -15.43 8.02 14.72
CA LYS A 98 -14.72 7.54 15.92
C LYS A 98 -14.90 6.04 16.07
N THR A 99 -13.79 5.30 16.09
CA THR A 99 -13.73 3.87 16.44
C THR A 99 -13.05 3.70 17.79
N THR A 100 -13.68 2.96 18.70
CA THR A 100 -13.17 2.72 20.06
C THR A 100 -12.98 1.23 20.27
N PHE A 101 -11.83 0.86 20.82
CA PHE A 101 -11.52 -0.48 21.32
C PHE A 101 -11.39 -0.42 22.82
N ASP A 102 -12.04 -1.35 23.53
CA ASP A 102 -12.00 -1.50 24.98
C ASP A 102 -11.38 -2.86 25.34
N PHE A 103 -10.20 -2.85 25.92
CA PHE A 103 -9.43 -4.05 26.26
C PHE A 103 -9.70 -4.56 27.68
N GLY A 104 -10.57 -3.87 28.43
CA GLY A 104 -10.86 -4.23 29.82
C GLY A 104 -9.65 -4.10 30.74
N SER A 105 -9.48 -5.07 31.64
CA SER A 105 -8.44 -5.01 32.68
C SER A 105 -7.06 -5.55 32.23
N THR A 106 -6.98 -6.18 31.06
CA THR A 106 -5.76 -6.84 30.57
C THR A 106 -5.46 -6.42 29.13
N PRO A 107 -5.08 -5.15 28.90
CA PRO A 107 -4.73 -4.69 27.55
C PRO A 107 -3.49 -5.41 27.03
N PRO A 108 -3.42 -5.71 25.72
CA PRO A 108 -2.19 -6.18 25.10
C PRO A 108 -1.12 -5.06 25.12
N GLU A 109 0.13 -5.41 25.02
CA GLU A 109 1.22 -4.43 24.90
C GLU A 109 1.16 -3.70 23.57
N HIS A 110 0.94 -4.47 22.48
CA HIS A 110 0.79 -3.98 21.13
C HIS A 110 -0.58 -4.37 20.57
N PHE A 111 -1.19 -3.45 19.84
CA PHE A 111 -2.49 -3.65 19.23
C PHE A 111 -2.49 -3.15 17.79
N TYR A 112 -3.04 -3.94 16.88
CA TYR A 112 -3.10 -3.65 15.47
C TYR A 112 -4.52 -3.74 14.97
N PHE A 113 -4.94 -2.78 14.17
CA PHE A 113 -6.18 -2.87 13.42
C PHE A 113 -6.01 -2.31 12.01
N GLU A 114 -6.89 -2.75 11.11
CA GLU A 114 -7.02 -2.25 9.74
C GLU A 114 -8.33 -1.50 9.60
N GLY A 115 -8.27 -0.27 9.07
CA GLY A 115 -9.43 0.47 8.58
C GLY A 115 -9.44 0.44 7.06
N LYS A 116 -10.48 -0.17 6.45
CA LYS A 116 -10.66 -0.19 4.99
C LYS A 116 -11.49 0.97 4.52
N THR A 117 -11.14 1.50 3.35
CA THR A 117 -11.89 2.58 2.70
C THR A 117 -11.84 2.43 1.18
N THR A 118 -12.95 2.73 0.52
CA THR A 118 -13.04 2.89 -0.94
C THR A 118 -13.01 4.36 -1.34
N GLN A 119 -13.02 5.27 -0.36
CA GLN A 119 -12.87 6.69 -0.63
C GLN A 119 -11.43 7.01 -1.00
N PRO A 120 -11.20 7.93 -1.95
CA PRO A 120 -9.86 8.41 -2.25
C PRO A 120 -9.18 8.91 -0.97
N PHE A 121 -7.94 8.49 -0.76
CA PHE A 121 -7.13 9.08 0.30
C PHE A 121 -6.76 10.51 -0.12
N GLU A 122 -7.53 11.51 0.34
CA GLU A 122 -7.28 12.91 0.02
C GLU A 122 -5.91 13.42 0.52
N THR A 123 -5.33 12.69 1.45
CA THR A 123 -4.13 13.08 2.19
C THR A 123 -2.95 12.13 2.01
N LEU A 124 -2.94 11.30 0.95
CA LEU A 124 -1.76 10.49 0.63
C LEU A 124 -0.54 11.39 0.40
N PRO A 125 0.65 10.99 0.86
CA PRO A 125 1.88 11.77 0.68
C PRO A 125 2.24 12.08 -0.76
N TRP A 126 1.78 11.26 -1.72
CA TRP A 126 1.99 11.46 -3.16
C TRP A 126 0.70 11.48 -3.95
N THR A 127 0.69 12.27 -5.00
CA THR A 127 -0.24 12.16 -6.13
C THR A 127 0.41 11.26 -7.17
N ILE A 128 -0.35 10.30 -7.68
CA ILE A 128 0.14 9.29 -8.61
C ILE A 128 -0.64 9.38 -9.91
N SER A 129 0.08 9.43 -11.02
CA SER A 129 -0.53 9.39 -12.35
C SER A 129 0.18 8.38 -13.24
N MET A 130 -0.57 7.78 -14.17
CA MET A 130 -0.08 6.82 -15.14
C MET A 130 -0.45 7.27 -16.55
N SER A 131 0.47 7.06 -17.50
CA SER A 131 0.22 7.23 -18.93
C SER A 131 0.89 6.12 -19.72
N TYR A 132 0.44 5.94 -20.96
CA TYR A 132 0.82 4.79 -21.76
C TYR A 132 1.23 5.16 -23.17
N LYS A 133 2.15 4.34 -23.75
CA LYS A 133 2.49 4.36 -25.18
C LYS A 133 2.52 2.92 -25.69
N LEU A 134 2.10 2.74 -26.94
CA LEU A 134 2.26 1.50 -27.69
C LEU A 134 3.25 1.75 -28.85
N ASN A 135 4.36 1.03 -28.83
CA ASN A 135 5.45 1.21 -29.82
C ASN A 135 5.90 2.68 -29.96
N GLY A 136 6.00 3.39 -28.82
CA GLY A 136 6.38 4.80 -28.75
C GLY A 136 5.25 5.80 -29.06
N VAL A 137 4.05 5.34 -29.40
CA VAL A 137 2.89 6.21 -29.69
C VAL A 137 1.99 6.31 -28.49
N PRO A 138 1.65 7.53 -27.99
CA PRO A 138 0.71 7.71 -26.90
C PRO A 138 -0.61 6.97 -27.15
N SER A 139 -1.11 6.27 -26.16
CA SER A 139 -2.29 5.39 -26.26
C SER A 139 -3.12 5.49 -24.99
N ASN A 140 -4.44 5.33 -25.11
CA ASN A 140 -5.30 5.21 -23.93
C ASN A 140 -5.16 3.81 -23.32
N ALA A 141 -5.28 3.73 -22.00
CA ALA A 141 -5.14 2.47 -21.27
C ALA A 141 -6.13 1.39 -21.72
N GLU A 142 -7.39 1.78 -22.01
CA GLU A 142 -8.46 0.88 -22.48
C GLU A 142 -8.18 0.24 -23.84
N ASP A 143 -7.36 0.88 -24.67
CA ASP A 143 -7.02 0.41 -26.01
C ASP A 143 -5.90 -0.63 -26.02
N LEU A 144 -5.24 -0.86 -24.87
CA LEU A 144 -4.00 -1.67 -24.80
C LEU A 144 -4.23 -3.15 -24.51
N ALA A 145 -5.35 -3.52 -23.90
CA ALA A 145 -5.63 -4.92 -23.55
C ALA A 145 -5.60 -5.81 -24.81
N GLY A 146 -4.82 -6.88 -24.75
CA GLY A 146 -4.65 -7.82 -25.87
C GLY A 146 -3.73 -7.33 -26.99
N LYS A 147 -3.11 -6.16 -26.89
CA LYS A 147 -2.23 -5.65 -27.96
C LYS A 147 -0.87 -6.35 -27.96
N THR A 148 -0.32 -6.44 -29.17
CA THR A 148 1.03 -6.92 -29.43
C THR A 148 1.95 -5.73 -29.64
N GLY A 149 3.14 -5.76 -29.05
CA GLY A 149 4.17 -4.72 -29.22
C GLY A 149 4.90 -4.43 -27.94
N VAL A 150 5.53 -3.27 -27.89
CA VAL A 150 6.16 -2.72 -26.67
C VAL A 150 5.20 -1.70 -26.07
N VAL A 151 4.71 -1.98 -24.87
CA VAL A 151 3.92 -1.04 -24.08
C VAL A 151 4.85 -0.37 -23.07
N GLU A 152 4.87 0.96 -23.09
CA GLU A 152 5.52 1.79 -22.06
C GLU A 152 4.45 2.26 -21.10
N ILE A 153 4.69 2.09 -19.81
CA ILE A 153 3.86 2.59 -18.70
C ILE A 153 4.69 3.65 -17.99
N ASP A 154 4.35 4.91 -18.19
CA ASP A 154 4.99 6.03 -17.52
C ASP A 154 4.28 6.31 -16.20
N LEU A 155 5.03 6.32 -15.11
CA LEU A 155 4.56 6.49 -13.74
C LEU A 155 5.12 7.78 -13.17
N ASN A 156 4.26 8.67 -12.69
CA ASN A 156 4.67 9.90 -12.02
C ASN A 156 4.19 9.89 -10.58
N PHE A 157 5.13 10.03 -9.66
CA PHE A 157 4.90 10.15 -8.23
C PHE A 157 5.32 11.55 -7.79
N VAL A 158 4.35 12.41 -7.51
CA VAL A 158 4.58 13.81 -7.16
C VAL A 158 4.16 14.04 -5.71
N PRO A 159 5.02 14.68 -4.86
CA PRO A 159 4.64 15.01 -3.50
C PRO A 159 3.32 15.77 -3.46
N ASN A 160 2.39 15.31 -2.61
CA ASN A 160 1.06 15.90 -2.48
C ASN A 160 1.08 17.08 -1.51
N GLU A 161 0.96 18.30 -2.02
CA GLU A 161 0.95 19.51 -1.19
C GLU A 161 -0.22 19.59 -0.21
N SER A 162 -1.33 18.88 -0.49
CA SER A 162 -2.50 18.80 0.40
C SER A 162 -2.28 17.86 1.59
N ALA A 163 -1.28 16.96 1.52
CA ALA A 163 -0.93 16.11 2.64
C ALA A 163 -0.20 16.90 3.74
N SER A 164 -0.30 16.40 4.97
CA SER A 164 0.42 17.02 6.09
C SER A 164 1.93 17.03 5.82
N SER A 165 2.63 18.05 6.35
CA SER A 165 4.09 18.12 6.22
C SER A 165 4.79 16.90 6.86
N TYR A 166 4.21 16.34 7.92
CA TYR A 166 4.70 15.10 8.53
C TYR A 166 4.62 13.94 7.54
N ALA A 167 3.46 13.70 6.93
CA ALA A 167 3.27 12.59 5.99
C ALA A 167 4.22 12.71 4.79
N ARG A 168 4.32 13.89 4.18
CA ARG A 168 5.22 14.13 3.04
C ARG A 168 6.69 13.88 3.34
N ASN A 169 7.15 14.24 4.55
CA ASN A 169 8.57 14.21 4.90
C ASN A 169 8.99 12.94 5.64
N ASN A 170 8.06 12.08 6.03
CA ASN A 170 8.36 10.93 6.87
C ASN A 170 7.86 9.58 6.33
N TYR A 171 7.20 9.54 5.19
CA TYR A 171 6.77 8.29 4.59
C TYR A 171 7.64 7.94 3.38
N THR A 172 7.96 6.66 3.24
CA THR A 172 8.44 6.06 1.98
C THR A 172 7.25 5.45 1.25
N LEU A 173 7.30 5.45 -0.08
CA LEU A 173 6.34 4.76 -0.93
C LEU A 173 7.04 3.61 -1.63
N GLU A 174 6.47 2.42 -1.50
CA GLU A 174 6.77 1.26 -2.35
C GLU A 174 5.62 1.10 -3.35
N ALA A 175 5.96 1.13 -4.64
CA ALA A 175 4.99 0.97 -5.72
C ALA A 175 5.30 -0.30 -6.51
N MET A 176 4.34 -1.21 -6.60
CA MET A 176 4.51 -2.54 -7.14
C MET A 176 3.57 -2.77 -8.32
N ALA A 177 4.16 -3.20 -9.45
CA ALA A 177 3.45 -3.72 -10.61
C ALA A 177 3.73 -5.22 -10.76
N VAL A 178 2.72 -5.98 -11.21
CA VAL A 178 2.83 -7.43 -11.36
C VAL A 178 2.42 -7.83 -12.76
N PHE A 179 3.29 -8.59 -13.44
CA PHE A 179 3.05 -9.15 -14.77
C PHE A 179 3.17 -10.66 -14.72
N ASN A 180 2.33 -11.35 -15.50
CA ASN A 180 2.48 -12.78 -15.71
C ASN A 180 3.65 -13.02 -16.68
N GLN A 181 4.61 -13.85 -16.30
CA GLN A 181 5.79 -14.17 -17.12
C GLN A 181 5.41 -14.79 -18.47
N ASP A 182 4.30 -15.52 -18.51
CA ASP A 182 3.84 -16.20 -19.73
C ASP A 182 3.29 -15.21 -20.79
N ASP A 183 2.87 -14.02 -20.36
CA ASP A 183 2.24 -13.00 -21.22
C ASP A 183 3.27 -11.96 -21.72
N ILE A 184 4.51 -11.98 -21.22
CA ILE A 184 5.54 -11.01 -21.55
C ILE A 184 6.73 -11.64 -22.26
N LEU A 185 7.24 -10.96 -23.29
CA LEU A 185 8.45 -11.34 -24.04
C LEU A 185 9.70 -10.67 -23.47
N SER A 186 9.55 -9.44 -22.99
CA SER A 186 10.62 -8.66 -22.36
C SER A 186 10.05 -7.70 -21.33
N LEU A 187 10.86 -7.35 -20.34
CA LEU A 187 10.52 -6.36 -19.33
C LEU A 187 11.77 -5.56 -18.97
N LYS A 188 11.67 -4.23 -19.06
CA LYS A 188 12.67 -3.30 -18.59
C LYS A 188 12.02 -2.28 -17.68
N ALA A 189 12.60 -2.03 -16.52
CA ALA A 189 12.14 -1.05 -15.55
C ALA A 189 13.37 -0.46 -14.85
N GLU A 190 13.86 0.66 -15.36
CA GLU A 190 15.02 1.33 -14.80
C GLU A 190 14.70 1.91 -13.44
N GLY A 191 15.61 1.76 -12.46
CA GLY A 191 15.40 2.19 -11.09
C GLY A 191 14.54 1.25 -10.24
N ALA A 192 13.97 0.19 -10.83
CA ALA A 192 13.17 -0.80 -10.09
C ALA A 192 14.01 -2.01 -9.65
N GLN A 193 13.55 -2.64 -8.58
CA GLN A 193 13.89 -4.03 -8.30
C GLN A 193 12.91 -4.94 -9.06
N VAL A 194 13.45 -5.88 -9.84
CA VAL A 194 12.62 -6.85 -10.58
C VAL A 194 12.88 -8.24 -10.03
N GLN A 195 11.80 -8.91 -9.60
CA GLN A 195 11.86 -10.26 -9.02
C GLN A 195 10.94 -11.20 -9.79
N LEU A 196 11.33 -12.48 -9.85
CA LEU A 196 10.50 -13.56 -10.37
C LEU A 196 10.04 -14.44 -9.20
N VAL A 197 8.72 -14.52 -9.01
CA VAL A 197 8.10 -15.34 -7.97
C VAL A 197 7.08 -16.27 -8.63
N GLY A 198 7.43 -17.53 -8.77
CA GLY A 198 6.66 -18.47 -9.60
C GLY A 198 6.69 -18.04 -11.06
N ASN A 199 5.52 -17.78 -11.64
CA ASN A 199 5.35 -17.24 -12.98
C ASN A 199 5.01 -15.73 -13.00
N LEU A 200 5.25 -15.01 -11.89
CA LEU A 200 4.97 -13.59 -11.79
C LEU A 200 6.26 -12.78 -11.77
N ARG A 201 6.35 -11.79 -12.65
CA ARG A 201 7.35 -10.71 -12.61
C ARG A 201 6.81 -9.58 -11.75
N ILE A 202 7.51 -9.32 -10.67
CA ILE A 202 7.20 -8.24 -9.74
C ILE A 202 8.21 -7.12 -9.98
N VAL A 203 7.70 -5.93 -10.28
CA VAL A 203 8.49 -4.70 -10.46
C VAL A 203 8.18 -3.82 -9.26
N LEU A 204 9.21 -3.47 -8.49
CA LEU A 204 9.11 -2.68 -7.27
C LEU A 204 9.93 -1.40 -7.40
N PHE A 205 9.26 -0.26 -7.23
CA PHE A 205 9.88 1.06 -7.13
C PHE A 205 9.83 1.56 -5.70
N LEU A 206 10.83 2.33 -5.31
CA LEU A 206 10.91 2.99 -4.00
C LEU A 206 11.02 4.50 -4.20
N CYS A 207 10.11 5.25 -3.56
CA CYS A 207 10.18 6.71 -3.47
C CYS A 207 10.52 7.11 -2.04
N LEU A 208 11.55 7.95 -1.89
CA LEU A 208 11.95 8.49 -0.59
C LEU A 208 11.06 9.67 -0.20
N PRO A 209 10.96 10.00 1.10
CA PRO A 209 10.10 11.06 1.57
C PRO A 209 10.36 12.40 0.87
N GLY A 210 9.30 13.03 0.36
CA GLY A 210 9.35 14.34 -0.27
C GLY A 210 9.97 14.40 -1.67
N GLU A 211 10.39 13.27 -2.22
CA GLU A 211 10.98 13.22 -3.56
C GLU A 211 9.94 13.01 -4.65
N GLU A 212 10.03 13.80 -5.71
CA GLU A 212 9.32 13.55 -6.96
C GLU A 212 10.08 12.49 -7.76
N GLN A 213 9.36 11.47 -8.26
CA GLN A 213 9.93 10.36 -9.02
C GLN A 213 9.14 10.07 -10.27
N HIS A 214 9.86 9.76 -11.34
CA HIS A 214 9.33 9.36 -12.64
C HIS A 214 9.96 8.04 -13.03
N PHE A 215 9.13 7.04 -13.29
CA PHE A 215 9.58 5.72 -13.71
C PHE A 215 8.87 5.29 -14.98
N THR A 216 9.53 4.45 -15.76
CA THR A 216 8.95 3.83 -16.95
C THR A 216 9.11 2.32 -16.86
N ILE A 217 8.03 1.58 -17.11
CA ILE A 217 8.05 0.13 -17.32
C ILE A 217 7.84 -0.12 -18.82
N GLU A 218 8.81 -0.75 -19.48
CA GLU A 218 8.69 -1.19 -20.86
C GLU A 218 8.36 -2.70 -20.87
N VAL A 219 7.24 -3.08 -21.46
CA VAL A 219 6.78 -4.47 -21.56
C VAL A 219 6.64 -4.84 -23.03
N GLY A 220 7.50 -5.73 -23.52
CA GLY A 220 7.32 -6.40 -24.81
C GLY A 220 6.35 -7.58 -24.64
N THR A 221 5.28 -7.65 -25.42
CA THR A 221 4.23 -8.64 -25.27
C THR A 221 3.54 -8.96 -26.57
N ASN A 222 2.90 -10.15 -26.64
CA ASN A 222 1.98 -10.52 -27.72
C ASN A 222 0.52 -10.38 -27.30
N ASP A 223 0.24 -10.22 -26.00
CA ASP A 223 -1.10 -10.12 -25.42
C ASP A 223 -1.01 -9.28 -24.14
N PHE A 224 -1.04 -7.95 -24.29
CA PHE A 224 -0.83 -7.05 -23.15
C PHE A 224 -1.93 -7.16 -22.11
N SER A 225 -1.53 -7.34 -20.87
CA SER A 225 -2.40 -7.33 -19.71
C SER A 225 -1.71 -6.62 -18.56
N PHE A 226 -2.42 -5.68 -17.94
CA PHE A 226 -1.94 -4.95 -16.76
C PHE A 226 -3.10 -4.68 -15.81
N GLY A 227 -2.99 -5.13 -14.57
CA GLY A 227 -4.05 -5.01 -13.57
C GLY A 227 -4.00 -3.73 -12.74
N GLY A 228 -3.01 -2.87 -12.98
CA GLY A 228 -2.74 -1.70 -12.15
C GLY A 228 -1.62 -1.93 -11.12
N MET A 229 -1.59 -1.13 -10.07
CA MET A 229 -0.50 -1.12 -9.10
C MET A 229 -0.98 -1.32 -7.66
N THR A 230 -0.10 -1.89 -6.86
CA THR A 230 -0.25 -1.91 -5.39
C THR A 230 0.76 -0.94 -4.78
N LEU A 231 0.30 -0.14 -3.84
CA LEU A 231 1.09 0.86 -3.14
C LEU A 231 1.15 0.52 -1.65
N LEU A 232 2.32 0.69 -1.08
CA LEU A 232 2.55 0.62 0.36
C LEU A 232 3.29 1.88 0.79
N MET A 233 2.75 2.60 1.76
CA MET A 233 3.39 3.78 2.34
C MET A 233 3.60 3.53 3.83
N VAL A 234 4.85 3.59 4.25
CA VAL A 234 5.28 3.33 5.63
C VAL A 234 6.13 4.47 6.15
N PRO A 235 6.08 4.75 7.46
CA PRO A 235 6.99 5.73 8.05
C PRO A 235 8.45 5.35 7.77
N ALA A 236 9.22 6.29 7.24
CA ALA A 236 10.66 6.14 7.12
C ALA A 236 11.27 6.42 8.49
N THR A 237 11.56 5.39 9.26
CA THR A 237 12.41 5.54 10.44
C THR A 237 13.85 5.62 9.98
N LEU A 238 14.27 6.82 9.60
CA LEU A 238 15.69 7.11 9.44
C LEU A 238 16.26 7.28 10.85
N SER A 239 16.78 6.19 11.40
CA SER A 239 17.56 6.19 12.64
C SER A 239 19.02 6.54 12.37
#